data_d85770ecc4e7426d10fc857c6b373507
#
_entry.id   d85770ecc4e7426d10fc857c6b373507
#
_cell.length_a   1.000
_cell.length_b   1.000
_cell.length_c   1.000
_cell.angle_alpha   90.00
_cell.angle_beta   90.00
_cell.angle_gamma   90.00
#
_symmetry.space_group_name_H-M   'P 1'
#
loop_
_entity.id
_entity.type
_entity.pdbx_description
1 polymer ?
#
loop_
_entity_poly.entity_id
_entity_poly.type
_entity_poly.pdbx_seq_one_letter_code
_entity_poly.pdbx_strand_id
1 'polypeptide(L)'
;MKEQLSAIKTSAESALEKALDLTELENLRVKYLGKKGELTSLMKGMGKLTPEERPVIGQLANEVRGFIEGILEEKSKALIK
;
A
#
# COMPACT_ATOMS: atom_id res chain seq x y z
N MET A 1 12.94 2.61 -7.49
CA MET A 1 11.93 2.23 -6.50
C MET A 1 10.92 3.30 -6.15
N LYS A 2 11.30 4.56 -6.19
CA LYS A 2 10.34 5.65 -5.93
C LYS A 2 9.16 5.62 -6.90
N GLU A 3 9.42 5.38 -8.17
CA GLU A 3 8.38 5.30 -9.19
C GLU A 3 7.42 4.15 -8.92
N GLN A 4 7.95 3.02 -8.49
CA GLN A 4 7.16 1.85 -8.16
C GLN A 4 6.28 2.09 -6.94
N LEU A 5 6.81 2.75 -5.93
CA LEU A 5 6.04 3.12 -4.74
C LEU A 5 4.92 4.09 -5.09
N SER A 6 5.21 5.09 -5.91
CA SER A 6 4.21 6.03 -6.38
C SER A 6 3.13 5.34 -7.20
N ALA A 7 3.51 4.41 -8.05
CA ALA A 7 2.57 3.64 -8.85
C ALA A 7 1.65 2.79 -7.97
N ILE A 8 2.22 2.14 -6.95
CA ILE A 8 1.44 1.35 -6.00
C ILE A 8 0.45 2.24 -5.25
N LYS A 9 0.90 3.39 -4.80
CA LYS A 9 0.05 4.35 -4.09
C LYS A 9 -1.15 4.77 -4.95
N THR A 10 -0.89 5.19 -6.18
CA THR A 10 -1.92 5.63 -7.11
C THR A 10 -2.88 4.50 -7.45
N SER A 11 -2.33 3.32 -7.74
CA SER A 11 -3.12 2.13 -8.08
C SER A 11 -4.01 1.72 -6.91
N ALA A 12 -3.46 1.69 -5.70
CA ALA A 12 -4.22 1.35 -4.51
C ALA A 12 -5.32 2.37 -4.22
N GLU A 13 -5.01 3.65 -4.34
CA GLU A 13 -5.99 4.71 -4.14
C GLU A 13 -7.18 4.55 -5.09
N SER A 14 -6.89 4.34 -6.37
CA SER A 14 -7.93 4.15 -7.38
C SER A 14 -8.77 2.92 -7.11
N ALA A 15 -8.12 1.80 -6.78
CA ALA A 15 -8.81 0.55 -6.48
C ALA A 15 -9.69 0.67 -5.23
N LEU A 16 -9.18 1.34 -4.20
CA LEU A 16 -9.93 1.53 -2.95
C LEU A 16 -11.14 2.42 -3.15
N GLU A 17 -11.03 3.45 -4.00
CA GLU A 17 -12.16 4.31 -4.32
C GLU A 17 -13.29 3.54 -5.01
N LYS A 18 -12.93 2.51 -5.78
CA LYS A 18 -13.89 1.68 -6.50
C LYS A 18 -14.46 0.56 -5.65
N ALA A 19 -13.89 0.30 -4.49
CA ALA A 19 -14.36 -0.76 -3.61
C ALA A 19 -15.75 -0.42 -3.08
N LEU A 20 -16.69 -1.35 -3.23
CA LEU A 20 -18.09 -1.16 -2.87
C LEU A 20 -18.49 -1.85 -1.57
N ASP A 21 -17.67 -2.76 -1.07
CA ASP A 21 -17.98 -3.49 0.16
C ASP A 21 -16.72 -3.85 0.93
N LEU A 22 -16.92 -4.38 2.14
CA LEU A 22 -15.81 -4.75 3.03
C LEU A 22 -14.98 -5.90 2.47
N THR A 23 -15.60 -6.81 1.72
CA THR A 23 -14.88 -7.94 1.12
C THR A 23 -13.88 -7.42 0.10
N GLU A 24 -14.27 -6.47 -0.73
CA GLU A 24 -13.36 -5.87 -1.71
C GLU A 24 -12.22 -5.13 -1.02
N LEU A 25 -12.52 -4.39 0.06
CA LEU A 25 -11.49 -3.70 0.84
C LEU A 25 -10.48 -4.68 1.42
N GLU A 26 -10.95 -5.78 1.98
CA GLU A 26 -10.08 -6.81 2.55
C GLU A 26 -9.20 -7.46 1.47
N ASN A 27 -9.77 -7.75 0.31
CA ASN A 27 -9.02 -8.30 -0.81
C ASN A 27 -7.93 -7.34 -1.29
N LEU A 28 -8.23 -6.04 -1.35
CA LEU A 28 -7.26 -5.03 -1.75
C LEU A 28 -6.16 -4.87 -0.70
N ARG A 29 -6.53 -4.94 0.57
CA ARG A 29 -5.56 -4.91 1.66
C ARG A 29 -4.55 -6.05 1.51
N VAL A 30 -5.04 -7.27 1.31
CA VAL A 30 -4.17 -8.43 1.10
C VAL A 30 -3.33 -8.27 -0.16
N LYS A 31 -3.92 -7.74 -1.23
CA LYS A 31 -3.21 -7.54 -2.50
C LYS A 31 -2.01 -6.59 -2.36
N TYR A 32 -2.17 -5.52 -1.59
CA TYR A 32 -1.12 -4.50 -1.44
C TYR A 32 -0.29 -4.66 -0.19
N LEU A 33 -0.91 -5.02 0.92
CA LEU A 33 -0.26 -5.04 2.24
C LEU A 33 -0.04 -6.44 2.81
N GLY A 34 -0.57 -7.47 2.16
CA GLY A 34 -0.38 -8.85 2.61
C GLY A 34 1.06 -9.33 2.45
N LYS A 35 1.36 -10.51 2.96
CA LYS A 35 2.72 -11.09 2.89
C LYS A 35 3.24 -11.17 1.45
N LYS A 36 2.36 -11.43 0.50
CA LYS A 36 2.69 -11.49 -0.92
C LYS A 36 2.17 -10.26 -1.67
N GLY A 37 1.81 -9.21 -0.94
CA GLY A 37 1.29 -8.00 -1.53
C GLY A 37 2.34 -7.24 -2.34
N GLU A 38 1.88 -6.37 -3.23
CA GLU A 38 2.77 -5.60 -4.10
C GLU A 38 3.74 -4.72 -3.31
N LEU A 39 3.24 -4.06 -2.27
CA LEU A 39 4.09 -3.22 -1.43
C LEU A 39 5.10 -4.06 -0.64
N THR A 40 4.65 -5.17 -0.08
CA THR A 40 5.53 -6.08 0.67
C THR A 40 6.62 -6.65 -0.21
N SER A 41 6.27 -7.06 -1.44
CA SER A 41 7.24 -7.58 -2.41
C SER A 41 8.28 -6.53 -2.76
N LEU A 42 7.84 -5.29 -2.93
CA LEU A 42 8.75 -4.19 -3.23
C LEU A 42 9.70 -3.93 -2.05
N MET A 43 9.18 -3.98 -0.84
CA MET A 43 10.00 -3.79 0.37
C MET A 43 11.04 -4.90 0.54
N LYS A 44 10.74 -6.12 0.12
CA LYS A 44 11.72 -7.21 0.16
C LYS A 44 12.90 -6.95 -0.76
N GLY A 45 12.68 -6.18 -1.83
CA GLY A 45 13.74 -5.78 -2.75
C GLY A 45 14.68 -4.73 -2.19
N MET A 46 14.37 -4.13 -1.04
CA MET A 46 15.18 -3.07 -0.45
C MET A 46 16.60 -3.52 -0.08
N GLY A 47 16.79 -4.81 0.12
CA GLY A 47 18.11 -5.36 0.42
C GLY A 47 19.13 -5.11 -0.69
N LYS A 48 18.67 -4.83 -1.90
CA LYS A 48 19.52 -4.52 -3.05
C LYS A 48 19.89 -3.06 -3.15
N LEU A 49 19.30 -2.21 -2.32
CA LEU A 49 19.55 -0.78 -2.33
C LEU A 49 20.85 -0.45 -1.61
N THR A 50 21.46 0.68 -2.00
CA THR A 50 22.61 1.20 -1.27
C THR A 50 22.19 1.62 0.14
N PRO A 51 23.14 1.64 1.10
CA PRO A 51 22.83 2.12 2.45
C PRO A 51 22.25 3.53 2.49
N GLU A 52 22.59 4.36 1.52
CA GLU A 52 22.09 5.73 1.44
C GLU A 52 20.63 5.79 0.99
N GLU A 53 20.23 4.87 0.13
CA GLU A 53 18.86 4.82 -0.40
C GLU A 53 17.88 4.15 0.55
N ARG A 54 18.35 3.20 1.35
CA ARG A 54 17.48 2.43 2.25
C ARG A 54 16.59 3.29 3.14
N PRO A 55 17.12 4.27 3.89
CA PRO A 55 16.26 5.08 4.76
C PRO A 55 15.25 5.91 3.99
N VAL A 56 15.62 6.42 2.82
CA VAL A 56 14.72 7.21 1.99
C VAL A 56 13.57 6.34 1.46
N ILE A 57 13.89 5.20 0.90
CA ILE A 57 12.89 4.29 0.34
C ILE A 57 12.03 3.69 1.45
N GLY A 58 12.65 3.35 2.59
CA GLY A 58 11.91 2.85 3.75
C GLY A 58 10.86 3.84 4.25
N GLN A 59 11.23 5.12 4.30
CA GLN A 59 10.31 6.18 4.71
C GLN A 59 9.17 6.31 3.70
N LEU A 60 9.48 6.31 2.41
CA LEU A 60 8.47 6.39 1.36
C LEU A 60 7.53 5.19 1.40
N ALA A 61 8.07 3.99 1.61
CA ALA A 61 7.26 2.79 1.72
C ALA A 61 6.30 2.88 2.90
N ASN A 62 6.77 3.38 4.04
CA ASN A 62 5.92 3.59 5.20
C ASN A 62 4.83 4.62 4.94
N GLU A 63 5.14 5.68 4.21
CA GLU A 63 4.15 6.70 3.83
C GLU A 63 3.06 6.10 2.93
N VAL A 64 3.45 5.31 1.95
CA VAL A 64 2.51 4.64 1.06
C VAL A 64 1.62 3.67 1.85
N ARG A 65 2.23 2.89 2.72
CA ARG A 65 1.50 1.97 3.57
C ARG A 65 0.48 2.69 4.46
N GLY A 66 0.92 3.75 5.13
CA GLY A 66 0.04 4.54 5.98
C GLY A 66 -1.11 5.17 5.21
N PHE A 67 -0.84 5.62 3.99
CA PHE A 67 -1.85 6.17 3.10
C PHE A 67 -2.91 5.11 2.76
N ILE A 68 -2.47 3.92 2.37
CA ILE A 68 -3.38 2.83 2.03
C ILE A 68 -4.20 2.41 3.25
N GLU A 69 -3.55 2.22 4.40
CA GLU A 69 -4.23 1.86 5.64
C GLU A 69 -5.25 2.90 6.06
N GLY A 70 -4.93 4.18 5.90
CA GLY A 70 -5.83 5.28 6.20
C GLY A 70 -7.10 5.24 5.37
N ILE A 71 -6.96 5.01 4.06
CA ILE A 71 -8.11 4.91 3.17
C ILE A 71 -8.94 3.67 3.51
N LEU A 72 -8.28 2.55 3.77
CA LEU A 72 -8.96 1.31 4.16
C LEU A 72 -9.80 1.52 5.41
N GLU A 73 -9.24 2.19 6.40
CA GLU A 73 -9.93 2.47 7.65
C GLU A 73 -11.14 3.38 7.42
N GLU A 74 -10.95 4.46 6.69
CA GLU A 74 -12.04 5.41 6.40
C GLU A 74 -13.18 4.75 5.62
N LYS A 75 -12.84 3.99 4.60
CA LYS A 75 -13.84 3.29 3.80
C LYS A 75 -14.54 2.21 4.59
N SER A 76 -13.80 1.50 5.42
CA SER A 76 -14.36 0.47 6.28
C SER A 76 -15.42 1.07 7.22
N LYS A 77 -15.10 2.21 7.82
CA LYS A 77 -16.05 2.93 8.69
C LYS A 77 -17.29 3.41 7.94
N ALA A 78 -17.10 3.85 6.71
CA ALA A 78 -18.20 4.33 5.88
C ALA A 78 -19.14 3.19 5.45
N LEU A 79 -18.60 1.98 5.27
CA LEU A 79 -19.37 0.82 4.85
C LEU A 79 -20.03 0.07 6.01
N ILE A 80 -19.52 0.24 7.22
CA ILE A 80 -20.13 -0.33 8.42
C ILE A 80 -21.19 0.63 8.91
N LYS A 81 -22.43 0.21 8.86
CA LYS A 81 -23.55 0.98 9.40
C LYS A 81 -24.36 0.15 10.37
#